data_7ea90bd13377c7d7ee6b491ff10023b2
#
_entry.id   7ea90bd13377c7d7ee6b491ff10023b2
#
_cell.length_a   1.000
_cell.length_b   1.000
_cell.length_c   1.000
_cell.angle_alpha   90.00
_cell.angle_beta   90.00
_cell.angle_gamma   90.00
#
_symmetry.space_group_name_H-M   'P 1'
#
loop_
_entity.id
_entity.type
_entity.pdbx_description
1 polymer ?
#
loop_
_entity_poly.entity_id
_entity_poly.type
_entity_poly.pdbx_seq_one_letter_code
_entity_poly.pdbx_strand_id
1 'polypeptide(L)'
;MDLYFKEICKFRLLNPAEEQELWELYKKEESLEARQELIKAYQPLVYKIVRQYAGREEVLMDLIQEANLGLIKAVDSYDPERGVKFATFASYHIRGRILDYLQEGIRPLLEIKQVSHDYLEREVELRCLFDRVKAVLEEIPLKERAIIEGIYLADKNASLLARELGISLSYLYRLQKKAIRRIRGKLAKLIKEG
;
A
#
# COMPACT_ATOMS: atom_id res chain seq x y z
N MET A 1 -13.69 19.44 -13.52
CA MET A 1 -13.43 18.36 -12.55
C MET A 1 -14.51 17.26 -12.51
N ASP A 2 -15.76 17.58 -12.55
CA ASP A 2 -16.88 16.62 -12.58
C ASP A 2 -16.82 15.61 -13.74
N LEU A 3 -16.25 16.00 -14.89
CA LEU A 3 -16.17 15.13 -16.06
C LEU A 3 -15.18 13.98 -15.83
N TYR A 4 -13.98 14.27 -15.32
CA TYR A 4 -12.96 13.26 -15.04
C TYR A 4 -13.40 12.29 -13.95
N PHE A 5 -14.02 12.82 -12.89
CA PHE A 5 -14.60 11.99 -11.83
C PHE A 5 -15.71 11.07 -12.35
N LYS A 6 -16.61 11.61 -13.21
CA LYS A 6 -17.66 10.82 -13.85
C LYS A 6 -17.10 9.71 -14.74
N GLU A 7 -16.01 9.95 -15.44
CA GLU A 7 -15.33 8.93 -16.25
C GLU A 7 -14.69 7.84 -15.37
N ILE A 8 -14.00 8.22 -14.30
CA ILE A 8 -13.40 7.24 -13.35
C ILE A 8 -14.46 6.38 -12.69
N CYS A 9 -15.61 6.95 -12.34
CA CYS A 9 -16.71 6.18 -11.72
C CYS A 9 -17.35 5.16 -12.67
N LYS A 10 -17.09 5.24 -13.98
CA LYS A 10 -17.54 4.23 -14.96
C LYS A 10 -16.67 2.98 -14.96
N PHE A 11 -15.44 3.05 -14.44
CA PHE A 11 -14.57 1.88 -14.38
C PHE A 11 -15.11 0.89 -13.35
N ARG A 12 -15.32 -0.31 -13.83
CA ARG A 12 -15.83 -1.42 -13.01
C ARG A 12 -14.73 -1.84 -12.01
N LEU A 13 -15.11 -1.95 -10.76
CA LEU A 13 -14.25 -2.57 -9.76
C LEU A 13 -14.17 -4.08 -10.04
N LEU A 14 -12.96 -4.62 -10.05
CA LEU A 14 -12.73 -6.05 -10.20
C LEU A 14 -13.15 -6.78 -8.93
N ASN A 15 -13.76 -7.94 -9.10
CA ASN A 15 -13.88 -8.87 -7.99
C ASN A 15 -12.56 -9.65 -7.82
N PRO A 16 -12.33 -10.32 -6.68
CA PRO A 16 -11.05 -11.01 -6.42
C PRO A 16 -10.69 -12.09 -7.44
N ALA A 17 -11.69 -12.78 -8.03
CA ALA A 17 -11.46 -13.81 -9.04
C ALA A 17 -11.04 -13.20 -10.38
N GLU A 18 -11.71 -12.13 -10.82
CA GLU A 18 -11.38 -11.38 -12.03
C GLU A 18 -9.97 -10.75 -11.91
N GLU A 19 -9.64 -10.21 -10.73
CA GLU A 19 -8.32 -9.64 -10.48
C GLU A 19 -7.22 -10.70 -10.59
N GLN A 20 -7.44 -11.87 -10.01
CA GLN A 20 -6.49 -12.97 -10.08
C GLN A 20 -6.31 -13.46 -11.53
N GLU A 21 -7.38 -13.61 -12.29
CA GLU A 21 -7.34 -14.01 -13.71
C GLU A 21 -6.51 -13.00 -14.54
N LEU A 22 -6.74 -11.70 -14.36
CA LEU A 22 -5.97 -10.66 -15.06
C LEU A 22 -4.49 -10.69 -14.68
N TRP A 23 -4.15 -10.95 -13.41
CA TRP A 23 -2.76 -11.11 -12.99
C TRP A 23 -2.11 -12.35 -13.63
N GLU A 24 -2.84 -13.47 -13.74
CA GLU A 24 -2.34 -14.66 -14.39
C GLU A 24 -2.09 -14.42 -15.88
N LEU A 25 -3.04 -13.82 -16.60
CA LEU A 25 -2.89 -13.47 -18.01
C LEU A 25 -1.71 -12.51 -18.23
N TYR A 26 -1.57 -11.49 -17.38
CA TYR A 26 -0.47 -10.55 -17.53
C TYR A 26 0.90 -11.16 -17.20
N LYS A 27 1.03 -11.90 -16.09
CA LYS A 27 2.34 -12.39 -15.64
C LYS A 27 2.80 -13.66 -16.32
N LYS A 28 1.87 -14.53 -16.79
CA LYS A 28 2.22 -15.79 -17.46
C LYS A 28 2.19 -15.67 -18.99
N GLU A 29 1.26 -14.88 -19.53
CA GLU A 29 1.03 -14.77 -20.97
C GLU A 29 1.46 -13.41 -21.55
N GLU A 30 1.99 -12.50 -20.71
CA GLU A 30 2.43 -11.15 -21.10
C GLU A 30 1.32 -10.33 -21.79
N SER A 31 0.03 -10.61 -21.47
CA SER A 31 -1.10 -9.94 -22.10
C SER A 31 -1.11 -8.43 -21.77
N LEU A 32 -0.96 -7.61 -22.81
CA LEU A 32 -1.04 -6.15 -22.70
C LEU A 32 -2.46 -5.69 -22.41
N GLU A 33 -3.47 -6.42 -22.88
CA GLU A 33 -4.88 -6.15 -22.60
C GLU A 33 -5.17 -6.32 -21.11
N ALA A 34 -4.71 -7.42 -20.51
CA ALA A 34 -4.86 -7.67 -19.07
C ALA A 34 -4.16 -6.58 -18.24
N ARG A 35 -2.96 -6.16 -18.65
CA ARG A 35 -2.25 -5.04 -18.03
C ARG A 35 -3.05 -3.75 -18.08
N GLN A 36 -3.64 -3.41 -19.23
CA GLN A 36 -4.46 -2.20 -19.39
C GLN A 36 -5.72 -2.26 -18.53
N GLU A 37 -6.39 -3.41 -18.47
CA GLU A 37 -7.59 -3.58 -17.63
C GLU A 37 -7.26 -3.44 -16.15
N LEU A 38 -6.13 -3.97 -15.68
CA LEU A 38 -5.65 -3.74 -14.31
C LEU A 38 -5.43 -2.25 -14.04
N ILE A 39 -4.74 -1.53 -14.92
CA ILE A 39 -4.51 -0.08 -14.77
C ILE A 39 -5.82 0.69 -14.72
N LYS A 40 -6.78 0.38 -15.58
CA LYS A 40 -8.11 1.03 -15.60
C LYS A 40 -8.89 0.75 -14.31
N ALA A 41 -8.93 -0.49 -13.87
CA ALA A 41 -9.67 -0.89 -12.68
C ALA A 41 -9.18 -0.21 -11.40
N TYR A 42 -7.89 0.18 -11.35
CA TYR A 42 -7.28 0.85 -10.21
C TYR A 42 -7.26 2.39 -10.30
N GLN A 43 -7.84 2.99 -11.35
CA GLN A 43 -8.00 4.46 -11.45
C GLN A 43 -8.74 5.10 -10.27
N PRO A 44 -9.80 4.49 -9.71
CA PRO A 44 -10.46 5.02 -8.52
C PRO A 44 -9.53 5.12 -7.30
N LEU A 45 -8.56 4.20 -7.16
CA LEU A 45 -7.55 4.24 -6.10
C LEU A 45 -6.60 5.44 -6.30
N VAL A 46 -6.14 5.67 -7.53
CA VAL A 46 -5.33 6.84 -7.88
C VAL A 46 -6.03 8.12 -7.45
N TYR A 47 -7.26 8.31 -7.88
CA TYR A 47 -8.06 9.50 -7.55
C TYR A 47 -8.24 9.68 -6.04
N LYS A 48 -8.57 8.59 -5.33
CA LYS A 48 -8.73 8.60 -3.86
C LYS A 48 -7.46 9.07 -3.15
N ILE A 49 -6.29 8.62 -3.61
CA ILE A 49 -5.00 9.01 -3.02
C ILE A 49 -4.67 10.45 -3.36
N VAL A 50 -4.77 10.84 -4.62
CA VAL A 50 -4.45 12.20 -5.07
C VAL A 50 -5.28 13.26 -4.34
N ARG A 51 -6.55 12.99 -4.10
CA ARG A 51 -7.45 13.88 -3.33
C ARG A 51 -6.95 14.20 -1.92
N GLN A 52 -6.10 13.37 -1.35
CA GLN A 52 -5.50 13.62 -0.02
C GLN A 52 -4.39 14.68 -0.07
N TYR A 53 -3.79 14.89 -1.24
CA TYR A 53 -2.67 15.82 -1.46
C TYR A 53 -3.06 17.08 -2.21
N ALA A 54 -4.13 17.06 -2.97
CA ALA A 54 -4.57 18.17 -3.78
C ALA A 54 -5.28 19.22 -2.92
N GLY A 55 -4.57 20.30 -2.59
CA GLY A 55 -5.15 21.47 -1.93
C GLY A 55 -5.83 22.45 -2.90
N ARG A 56 -5.45 22.45 -4.19
CA ARG A 56 -5.97 23.30 -5.26
C ARG A 56 -6.26 22.48 -6.52
N GLU A 57 -7.27 22.92 -7.27
CA GLU A 57 -7.73 22.22 -8.48
C GLU A 57 -6.69 22.23 -9.61
N GLU A 58 -5.89 23.28 -9.70
CA GLU A 58 -4.86 23.46 -10.71
C GLU A 58 -3.75 22.40 -10.64
N VAL A 59 -3.39 21.99 -9.43
CA VAL A 59 -2.33 20.98 -9.19
C VAL A 59 -2.88 19.55 -9.30
N LEU A 60 -4.20 19.39 -9.25
CA LEU A 60 -4.83 18.06 -9.19
C LEU A 60 -4.54 17.21 -10.42
N MET A 61 -4.58 17.82 -11.62
CA MET A 61 -4.35 17.09 -12.88
C MET A 61 -2.90 16.61 -13.00
N ASP A 62 -1.95 17.43 -12.57
CA ASP A 62 -0.53 17.07 -12.58
C ASP A 62 -0.28 15.94 -11.58
N LEU A 63 -0.86 16.03 -10.38
CA LEU A 63 -0.78 14.96 -9.38
C LEU A 63 -1.42 13.65 -9.87
N ILE A 64 -2.51 13.72 -10.64
CA ILE A 64 -3.12 12.54 -11.26
C ILE A 64 -2.18 11.91 -12.28
N GLN A 65 -1.48 12.70 -13.09
CA GLN A 65 -0.51 12.17 -14.06
C GLN A 65 0.65 11.46 -13.35
N GLU A 66 1.26 12.09 -12.36
CA GLU A 66 2.33 11.49 -11.58
C GLU A 66 1.88 10.24 -10.81
N ALA A 67 0.69 10.28 -10.22
CA ALA A 67 0.10 9.14 -9.55
C ALA A 67 -0.15 7.97 -10.50
N ASN A 68 -0.55 8.24 -11.75
CA ASN A 68 -0.72 7.22 -12.78
C ASN A 68 0.62 6.57 -13.17
N LEU A 69 1.71 7.35 -13.26
CA LEU A 69 3.05 6.78 -13.46
C LEU A 69 3.43 5.85 -12.30
N GLY A 70 3.07 6.22 -11.07
CA GLY A 70 3.23 5.36 -9.90
C GLY A 70 2.41 4.07 -9.99
N LEU A 71 1.15 4.15 -10.43
CA LEU A 71 0.29 2.98 -10.64
C LEU A 71 0.85 2.05 -11.72
N ILE A 72 1.28 2.60 -12.86
CA ILE A 72 1.88 1.82 -13.97
C ILE A 72 3.11 1.06 -13.47
N LYS A 73 4.02 1.75 -12.78
CA LYS A 73 5.21 1.12 -12.19
C LYS A 73 4.84 0.03 -11.19
N ALA A 74 3.79 0.24 -10.40
CA ALA A 74 3.29 -0.76 -9.48
C ALA A 74 2.77 -2.00 -10.21
N VAL A 75 1.97 -1.85 -11.28
CA VAL A 75 1.47 -2.98 -12.08
C VAL A 75 2.61 -3.78 -12.67
N ASP A 76 3.63 -3.11 -13.21
CA ASP A 76 4.76 -3.77 -13.86
C ASP A 76 5.65 -4.54 -12.86
N SER A 77 5.82 -4.01 -11.64
CA SER A 77 6.71 -4.58 -10.62
C SER A 77 6.03 -5.46 -9.57
N TYR A 78 4.70 -5.55 -9.59
CA TYR A 78 3.96 -6.36 -8.64
C TYR A 78 4.15 -7.87 -8.88
N ASP A 79 4.28 -8.58 -7.77
CA ASP A 79 4.39 -10.03 -7.72
C ASP A 79 3.23 -10.59 -6.87
N PRO A 80 2.21 -11.22 -7.50
CA PRO A 80 1.06 -11.78 -6.79
C PRO A 80 1.42 -12.86 -5.76
N GLU A 81 2.55 -13.55 -5.93
CA GLU A 81 2.96 -14.67 -5.06
C GLU A 81 3.45 -14.19 -3.68
N ARG A 82 3.77 -12.90 -3.54
CA ARG A 82 4.25 -12.31 -2.28
C ARG A 82 3.18 -12.13 -1.21
N GLY A 83 1.91 -12.43 -1.48
CA GLY A 83 0.82 -12.41 -0.52
C GLY A 83 0.42 -11.01 -0.02
N VAL A 84 0.89 -9.94 -0.65
CA VAL A 84 0.49 -8.55 -0.38
C VAL A 84 -0.58 -8.15 -1.39
N LYS A 85 -1.68 -7.56 -0.95
CA LYS A 85 -2.70 -7.04 -1.88
C LYS A 85 -2.13 -5.97 -2.80
N PHE A 86 -2.46 -6.05 -4.07
CA PHE A 86 -2.02 -5.06 -5.05
C PHE A 86 -2.40 -3.62 -4.67
N ALA A 87 -3.62 -3.38 -4.16
CA ALA A 87 -4.04 -2.05 -3.70
C ALA A 87 -3.08 -1.44 -2.66
N THR A 88 -2.56 -2.25 -1.74
CA THR A 88 -1.57 -1.80 -0.73
C THR A 88 -0.23 -1.47 -1.38
N PHE A 89 0.24 -2.35 -2.25
CA PHE A 89 1.50 -2.18 -2.99
C PHE A 89 1.43 -0.95 -3.92
N ALA A 90 0.36 -0.82 -4.70
CA ALA A 90 0.14 0.33 -5.58
C ALA A 90 0.04 1.65 -4.82
N SER A 91 -0.63 1.66 -3.66
CA SER A 91 -0.74 2.86 -2.83
C SER A 91 0.61 3.43 -2.42
N TYR A 92 1.59 2.57 -2.16
CA TYR A 92 2.96 3.00 -1.84
C TYR A 92 3.63 3.68 -3.04
N HIS A 93 3.59 3.07 -4.22
CA HIS A 93 4.17 3.62 -5.45
C HIS A 93 3.50 4.93 -5.88
N ILE A 94 2.16 5.00 -5.77
CA ILE A 94 1.38 6.19 -6.09
C ILE A 94 1.78 7.35 -5.17
N ARG A 95 1.83 7.12 -3.85
CA ARG A 95 2.23 8.15 -2.88
C ARG A 95 3.67 8.61 -3.07
N GLY A 96 4.58 7.68 -3.35
CA GLY A 96 5.97 8.00 -3.62
C GLY A 96 6.09 9.01 -4.77
N ARG A 97 5.46 8.72 -5.91
CA ARG A 97 5.49 9.62 -7.08
C ARG A 97 4.86 10.99 -6.80
N ILE A 98 3.75 11.04 -6.06
CA ILE A 98 3.11 12.30 -5.66
C ILE A 98 4.07 13.13 -4.79
N LEU A 99 4.71 12.51 -3.81
CA LEU A 99 5.64 13.20 -2.91
C LEU A 99 6.88 13.69 -3.65
N ASP A 100 7.43 12.89 -4.57
CA ASP A 100 8.55 13.28 -5.42
C ASP A 100 8.20 14.53 -6.23
N TYR A 101 7.05 14.51 -6.91
CA TYR A 101 6.58 15.66 -7.69
C TYR A 101 6.37 16.92 -6.84
N LEU A 102 5.76 16.78 -5.65
CA LEU A 102 5.56 17.91 -4.75
C LEU A 102 6.89 18.49 -4.24
N GLN A 103 7.89 17.65 -3.99
CA GLN A 103 9.24 18.08 -3.60
C GLN A 103 9.97 18.79 -4.75
N GLU A 104 9.85 18.27 -5.98
CA GLU A 104 10.44 18.91 -7.17
C GLU A 104 9.79 20.27 -7.47
N GLY A 105 8.47 20.39 -7.29
CA GLY A 105 7.74 21.65 -7.46
C GLY A 105 8.08 22.73 -6.40
N ILE A 106 8.59 22.34 -5.24
CA ILE A 106 9.01 23.26 -4.17
C ILE A 106 10.48 23.69 -4.35
N ARG A 107 11.28 22.95 -5.15
CA ARG A 107 12.71 23.22 -5.39
C ARG A 107 13.03 24.63 -5.95
N PRO A 108 12.22 25.28 -6.80
CA PRO A 108 12.55 26.63 -7.26
C PRO A 108 12.36 27.72 -6.19
N LEU A 109 11.68 27.42 -5.06
CA LEU A 109 11.39 28.38 -3.98
C LEU A 109 12.29 28.24 -2.77
N LEU A 110 13.04 27.15 -2.68
CA LEU A 110 14.04 26.90 -1.65
C LEU A 110 15.36 26.55 -2.33
N GLU A 111 16.23 27.55 -2.44
CA GLU A 111 17.60 27.34 -2.91
C GLU A 111 18.25 26.11 -2.28
N ILE A 112 18.51 25.14 -3.15
CA ILE A 112 19.62 24.17 -3.08
C ILE A 112 20.20 23.91 -1.67
N LYS A 113 19.62 22.93 -0.97
CA LYS A 113 20.40 22.12 -0.02
C LYS A 113 19.85 20.69 0.03
N GLN A 114 20.63 19.77 -0.58
CA GLN A 114 20.73 18.34 -0.27
C GLN A 114 19.43 17.50 -0.28
N VAL A 115 18.91 17.14 -1.48
CA VAL A 115 17.77 16.22 -1.62
C VAL A 115 18.18 14.81 -2.02
N SER A 116 19.42 14.56 -2.41
CA SER A 116 19.89 13.21 -2.78
C SER A 116 20.16 12.27 -1.59
N HIS A 117 20.35 12.82 -0.39
CA HIS A 117 20.67 12.03 0.81
C HIS A 117 19.42 11.56 1.55
N ASP A 118 18.39 12.41 1.60
CA ASP A 118 17.15 12.17 2.38
C ASP A 118 16.29 11.02 1.82
N TYR A 119 16.37 10.74 0.50
CA TYR A 119 15.59 9.69 -0.16
C TYR A 119 16.18 8.30 0.10
N LEU A 120 17.51 8.19 0.04
CA LEU A 120 18.22 6.95 0.36
C LEU A 120 18.14 6.64 1.86
N GLU A 121 18.23 7.67 2.71
CA GLU A 121 18.05 7.52 4.15
C GLU A 121 16.64 7.05 4.51
N ARG A 122 15.59 7.64 3.91
CA ARG A 122 14.20 7.19 4.11
C ARG A 122 13.94 5.76 3.62
N GLU A 123 14.52 5.37 2.49
CA GLU A 123 14.36 3.99 2.00
C GLU A 123 15.11 3.00 2.92
N VAL A 124 16.28 3.38 3.41
CA VAL A 124 17.03 2.61 4.38
C VAL A 124 16.30 2.58 5.73
N GLU A 125 15.77 3.72 6.20
CA GLU A 125 14.96 3.80 7.42
C GLU A 125 13.69 2.94 7.33
N LEU A 126 12.98 2.98 6.19
CA LEU A 126 11.80 2.15 5.97
C LEU A 126 12.15 0.66 5.92
N ARG A 127 13.27 0.28 5.30
CA ARG A 127 13.76 -1.11 5.32
C ARG A 127 14.14 -1.52 6.73
N CYS A 128 14.92 -0.71 7.43
CA CYS A 128 15.25 -0.96 8.83
C CYS A 128 14.00 -1.04 9.72
N LEU A 129 13.00 -0.19 9.50
CA LEU A 129 11.73 -0.24 10.21
C LEU A 129 10.96 -1.52 9.88
N PHE A 130 10.96 -1.94 8.61
CA PHE A 130 10.30 -3.18 8.17
C PHE A 130 10.97 -4.40 8.79
N ASP A 131 12.29 -4.45 8.79
CA ASP A 131 13.06 -5.53 9.41
C ASP A 131 12.85 -5.57 10.92
N ARG A 132 12.82 -4.41 11.59
CA ARG A 132 12.49 -4.29 13.01
C ARG A 132 11.06 -4.77 13.32
N VAL A 133 10.08 -4.40 12.50
CA VAL A 133 8.69 -4.89 12.64
C VAL A 133 8.63 -6.39 12.44
N LYS A 134 9.33 -6.92 11.45
CA LYS A 134 9.39 -8.36 11.18
C LYS A 134 10.03 -9.12 12.35
N ALA A 135 11.14 -8.65 12.87
CA ALA A 135 11.79 -9.23 14.04
C ALA A 135 10.86 -9.22 15.27
N VAL A 136 10.15 -8.11 15.51
CA VAL A 136 9.16 -8.02 16.59
C VAL A 136 8.00 -9.00 16.39
N LEU A 137 7.54 -9.21 15.14
CA LEU A 137 6.50 -10.20 14.83
C LEU A 137 6.95 -11.64 15.10
N GLU A 138 8.23 -11.94 14.94
CA GLU A 138 8.79 -13.26 15.25
C GLU A 138 8.85 -13.55 16.77
N GLU A 139 8.93 -12.49 17.58
CA GLU A 139 9.00 -12.59 19.04
C GLU A 139 7.63 -12.64 19.76
N ILE A 140 6.53 -12.40 19.05
CA ILE A 140 5.20 -12.48 19.66
C ILE A 140 4.62 -13.91 19.57
N PRO A 141 3.71 -14.31 20.48
CA PRO A 141 3.10 -15.62 20.45
C PRO A 141 2.44 -15.96 19.12
N LEU A 142 2.62 -17.20 18.63
CA LEU A 142 2.14 -17.65 17.32
C LEU A 142 0.68 -17.31 17.02
N LYS A 143 -0.22 -17.44 18.01
CA LYS A 143 -1.65 -17.08 17.84
C LYS A 143 -1.84 -15.58 17.63
N GLU A 144 -1.09 -14.75 18.35
CA GLU A 144 -1.13 -13.29 18.19
C GLU A 144 -0.55 -12.87 16.82
N ARG A 145 0.56 -13.50 16.41
CA ARG A 145 1.20 -13.31 15.11
C ARG A 145 0.25 -13.70 13.97
N ALA A 146 -0.34 -14.89 14.00
CA ALA A 146 -1.27 -15.35 12.98
C ALA A 146 -2.47 -14.40 12.79
N ILE A 147 -2.96 -13.78 13.88
CA ILE A 147 -4.04 -12.78 13.81
C ILE A 147 -3.57 -11.50 13.15
N ILE A 148 -2.38 -10.98 13.50
CA ILE A 148 -1.83 -9.77 12.89
C ILE A 148 -1.54 -9.99 11.42
N GLU A 149 -0.86 -11.06 11.06
CA GLU A 149 -0.56 -11.41 9.66
C GLU A 149 -1.86 -11.64 8.87
N GLY A 150 -2.83 -12.37 9.42
CA GLY A 150 -4.09 -12.65 8.75
C GLY A 150 -4.91 -11.38 8.49
N ILE A 151 -5.02 -10.47 9.45
CA ILE A 151 -5.85 -9.27 9.31
C ILE A 151 -5.13 -8.18 8.50
N TYR A 152 -3.84 -7.92 8.78
CA TYR A 152 -3.15 -6.75 8.25
C TYR A 152 -2.29 -7.02 7.01
N LEU A 153 -1.77 -8.24 6.83
CA LEU A 153 -0.96 -8.61 5.68
C LEU A 153 -1.77 -9.36 4.63
N ALA A 154 -2.57 -10.34 5.06
CA ALA A 154 -3.40 -11.14 4.15
C ALA A 154 -4.84 -10.59 4.00
N ASP A 155 -5.19 -9.52 4.71
CA ASP A 155 -6.51 -8.84 4.73
C ASP A 155 -7.69 -9.83 4.84
N LYS A 156 -7.52 -10.89 5.64
CA LYS A 156 -8.56 -11.87 5.88
C LYS A 156 -9.71 -11.25 6.68
N ASN A 157 -10.93 -11.64 6.35
CA ASN A 157 -12.08 -11.30 7.16
C ASN A 157 -11.92 -11.89 8.56
N ALA A 158 -12.11 -11.07 9.60
CA ALA A 158 -11.93 -11.48 11.00
C ALA A 158 -12.78 -12.68 11.39
N SER A 159 -14.01 -12.80 10.86
CA SER A 159 -14.90 -13.93 11.12
C SER A 159 -14.40 -15.24 10.52
N LEU A 160 -13.83 -15.17 9.30
CA LEU A 160 -13.22 -16.33 8.64
C LEU A 160 -11.95 -16.75 9.36
N LEU A 161 -11.10 -15.80 9.72
CA LEU A 161 -9.87 -16.07 10.47
C LEU A 161 -10.16 -16.68 11.86
N ALA A 162 -11.20 -16.21 12.53
CA ALA A 162 -11.61 -16.79 13.80
C ALA A 162 -12.01 -18.26 13.66
N ARG A 163 -12.73 -18.62 12.59
CA ARG A 163 -13.08 -20.01 12.27
C ARG A 163 -11.85 -20.85 11.95
N GLU A 164 -10.93 -20.34 11.12
CA GLU A 164 -9.67 -21.03 10.78
C GLU A 164 -8.84 -21.34 12.05
N LEU A 165 -8.80 -20.40 12.99
CA LEU A 165 -8.03 -20.54 14.22
C LEU A 165 -8.78 -21.28 15.34
N GLY A 166 -10.04 -21.69 15.11
CA GLY A 166 -10.88 -22.38 16.09
C GLY A 166 -11.20 -21.54 17.34
N ILE A 167 -11.36 -20.22 17.18
CA ILE A 167 -11.61 -19.28 18.28
C ILE A 167 -12.86 -18.43 18.03
N SER A 168 -13.45 -17.89 19.10
CA SER A 168 -14.55 -16.94 18.95
C SER A 168 -14.06 -15.59 18.40
N LEU A 169 -14.93 -14.90 17.66
CA LEU A 169 -14.64 -13.57 17.11
C LEU A 169 -14.27 -12.56 18.21
N SER A 170 -14.96 -12.59 19.34
CA SER A 170 -14.66 -11.73 20.50
C SER A 170 -13.28 -12.02 21.10
N TYR A 171 -12.86 -13.28 21.12
CA TYR A 171 -11.54 -13.68 21.57
C TYR A 171 -10.46 -13.24 20.58
N LEU A 172 -10.72 -13.32 19.28
CA LEU A 172 -9.84 -12.83 18.23
C LEU A 172 -9.56 -11.33 18.42
N TYR A 173 -10.59 -10.49 18.56
CA TYR A 173 -10.40 -9.05 18.78
C TYR A 173 -9.64 -8.72 20.07
N ARG A 174 -9.85 -9.50 21.12
CA ARG A 174 -9.08 -9.35 22.37
C ARG A 174 -7.60 -9.68 22.17
N LEU A 175 -7.28 -10.75 21.44
CA LEU A 175 -5.90 -11.12 21.09
C LEU A 175 -5.26 -10.10 20.15
N GLN A 176 -5.99 -9.60 19.14
CA GLN A 176 -5.53 -8.54 18.24
C GLN A 176 -5.11 -7.30 19.03
N LYS A 177 -5.97 -6.83 19.95
CA LYS A 177 -5.68 -5.65 20.78
C LYS A 177 -4.45 -5.87 21.66
N LYS A 178 -4.29 -7.08 22.21
CA LYS A 178 -3.13 -7.48 23.00
C LYS A 178 -1.85 -7.53 22.18
N ALA A 179 -1.90 -8.10 20.97
CA ALA A 179 -0.78 -8.16 20.04
C ALA A 179 -0.30 -6.76 19.64
N ILE A 180 -1.21 -5.87 19.25
CA ILE A 180 -0.88 -4.48 18.90
C ILE A 180 -0.19 -3.75 20.06
N ARG A 181 -0.72 -3.90 21.27
CA ARG A 181 -0.10 -3.30 22.47
C ARG A 181 1.31 -3.84 22.72
N ARG A 182 1.54 -5.14 22.52
CA ARG A 182 2.84 -5.78 22.69
C ARG A 182 3.83 -5.31 21.63
N ILE A 183 3.41 -5.26 20.35
CA ILE A 183 4.22 -4.76 19.24
C ILE A 183 4.64 -3.31 19.49
N ARG A 184 3.69 -2.43 19.86
CA ARG A 184 4.01 -1.03 20.21
C ARG A 184 5.04 -0.93 21.32
N GLY A 185 4.90 -1.72 22.39
CA GLY A 185 5.85 -1.71 23.49
C GLY A 185 7.24 -2.15 23.11
N LYS A 186 7.35 -3.18 22.23
CA LYS A 186 8.65 -3.66 21.74
C LYS A 186 9.30 -2.67 20.77
N LEU A 187 8.54 -2.13 19.82
CA LEU A 187 9.03 -1.11 18.89
C LEU A 187 9.50 0.15 19.63
N ALA A 188 8.76 0.60 20.65
CA ALA A 188 9.16 1.76 21.46
C ALA A 188 10.48 1.54 22.22
N LYS A 189 10.81 0.32 22.62
CA LYS A 189 12.10 -0.02 23.21
C LYS A 189 13.22 0.02 22.17
N LEU A 190 13.00 -0.58 21.00
CA LEU A 190 13.99 -0.60 19.91
C LEU A 190 14.32 0.79 19.37
N ILE A 191 13.36 1.74 19.42
CA ILE A 191 13.59 3.13 19.01
C ILE A 191 14.38 3.92 20.05
N LYS A 192 14.33 3.52 21.34
CA LYS A 192 15.09 4.19 22.40
C LYS A 192 16.52 3.67 22.56
N GLU A 193 16.80 2.48 22.05
CA GLU A 193 18.10 1.79 22.19
C GLU A 193 18.99 1.94 20.93
N GLY A 194 18.48 2.53 19.85
CA GLY A 194 19.20 2.83 18.60
C GLY A 194 19.22 4.31 18.30
#